data_79a521a9c075845a58a8214e79905320
#
_entry.id   79a521a9c075845a58a8214e79905320
#
_cell.length_a   1.000
_cell.length_b   1.000
_cell.length_c   1.000
_cell.angle_alpha   90.00
_cell.angle_beta   90.00
_cell.angle_gamma   90.00
#
_symmetry.space_group_name_H-M   'P 1'
#
loop_
_entity.id
_entity.type
_entity.pdbx_description
1 polymer ?
#
loop_
_entity_poly.entity_id
_entity_poly.type
_entity_poly.pdbx_seq_one_letter_code
_entity_poly.pdbx_strand_id
1 'polypeptide(L)' 'MSLKFNVTLDRDEDGVWIIECPAIPGCVSQGQTRDEALVNSEDAIRLCLEVRAERGII' A
#
# COMPACT_ATOMS: atom_id res chain seq x y z
N MET A 1 2.47 -16.67 4.38
CA MET A 1 2.80 -15.71 5.44
C MET A 1 2.26 -14.34 5.11
N SER A 2 1.56 -13.73 6.01
CA SER A 2 0.98 -12.41 5.76
C SER A 2 1.82 -11.33 6.40
N LEU A 3 1.96 -10.22 5.68
CA LEU A 3 2.60 -9.04 6.21
C LEU A 3 1.54 -8.23 6.95
N LYS A 4 1.84 -7.87 8.18
CA LYS A 4 0.91 -7.10 8.99
C LYS A 4 1.44 -5.69 9.16
N PHE A 5 0.94 -4.80 8.33
CA PHE A 5 1.22 -3.38 8.47
C PHE A 5 -0.08 -2.65 8.77
N ASN A 6 0.03 -1.64 9.58
CA ASN A 6 -1.10 -0.77 9.81
C ASN A 6 -1.25 0.13 8.59
N VAL A 7 -2.44 0.14 8.03
CA VAL A 7 -2.74 0.98 6.89
C VAL A 7 -3.92 1.87 7.23
N THR A 8 -3.97 3.02 6.57
CA THR A 8 -5.13 3.90 6.67
C THR A 8 -5.97 3.72 5.42
N LEU A 9 -7.27 3.72 5.61
CA LEU A 9 -8.23 3.55 4.53
C LEU A 9 -9.05 4.81 4.43
N ASP A 10 -9.05 5.41 3.26
CA ASP A 10 -9.73 6.66 3.04
C ASP A 10 -10.50 6.61 1.73
N ARG A 11 -11.33 7.60 1.50
CA ARG A 11 -12.16 7.66 0.30
C ARG A 11 -12.20 9.10 -0.17
N ASP A 12 -11.93 9.31 -1.45
CA ASP A 12 -11.94 10.68 -1.97
C ASP A 12 -13.33 11.07 -2.46
N GLU A 13 -13.45 12.26 -3.00
CA GLU A 13 -14.72 12.82 -3.46
C GLU A 13 -15.34 12.02 -4.59
N ASP A 14 -14.53 11.38 -5.40
CA ASP A 14 -14.99 10.58 -6.53
C ASP A 14 -15.32 9.15 -6.13
N GLY A 15 -15.18 8.83 -4.86
CA GLY A 15 -15.48 7.50 -4.37
C GLY A 15 -14.33 6.50 -4.55
N VAL A 16 -13.15 6.98 -4.89
CA VAL A 16 -11.98 6.12 -5.02
C VAL A 16 -11.44 5.81 -3.63
N TRP A 17 -11.16 4.54 -3.39
CA TRP A 17 -10.59 4.10 -2.13
C TRP A 17 -9.08 4.29 -2.17
N ILE A 18 -8.55 4.90 -1.13
CA ILE A 18 -7.13 5.21 -1.02
C ILE A 18 -6.59 4.54 0.22
N ILE A 19 -5.51 3.79 0.06
CA ILE A 19 -4.85 3.11 1.17
C ILE A 19 -3.43 3.63 1.28
N GLU A 20 -3.07 4.01 2.49
CA GLU A 20 -1.77 4.54 2.79
C GLU A 20 -1.13 3.70 3.87
N CYS A 21 0.14 3.36 3.72
CA CYS A 21 0.89 2.63 4.73
C CYS A 21 1.91 3.56 5.37
N PRO A 22 1.61 4.12 6.55
CA PRO A 22 2.53 5.09 7.17
C PRO A 22 3.87 4.49 7.55
N ALA A 23 3.92 3.18 7.76
CA ALA A 23 5.17 2.51 8.11
C ALA A 23 6.17 2.51 6.95
N ILE A 24 5.68 2.67 5.72
CA ILE A 24 6.53 2.68 4.54
C ILE A 24 6.29 3.99 3.81
N PRO A 25 7.20 4.95 3.90
CA PRO A 25 7.02 6.26 3.26
C PRO A 25 6.79 6.13 1.75
N GLY A 26 5.80 6.83 1.24
CA GLY A 26 5.48 6.84 -0.17
C GLY A 26 4.66 5.63 -0.63
N CYS A 27 4.28 4.75 0.26
CA CYS A 27 3.50 3.58 -0.11
C CYS A 27 2.01 3.92 -0.06
N VAL A 28 1.48 4.29 -1.21
CA VAL A 28 0.08 4.66 -1.37
C VAL A 28 -0.49 3.88 -2.54
N SER A 29 -1.71 3.37 -2.39
CA SER A 29 -2.40 2.69 -3.47
C SER A 29 -3.85 3.09 -3.47
N GLN A 30 -4.54 2.76 -4.56
CA GLN A 30 -5.94 3.13 -4.71
C GLN A 30 -6.68 2.07 -5.50
N GLY A 31 -7.99 2.10 -5.41
CA GLY A 31 -8.85 1.18 -6.14
C GLY A 31 -10.27 1.71 -6.17
N GLN A 32 -11.09 1.16 -7.06
CA GLN A 32 -12.47 1.59 -7.17
C GLN A 32 -13.36 0.93 -6.13
N THR A 33 -12.91 -0.20 -5.60
CA THR A 33 -13.57 -0.86 -4.49
C THR A 33 -12.59 -1.02 -3.36
N ARG A 34 -13.11 -1.25 -2.16
CA ARG A 34 -12.28 -1.50 -1.01
C ARG A 34 -11.37 -2.70 -1.22
N ASP A 35 -11.93 -3.79 -1.74
CA ASP A 35 -11.17 -4.99 -1.98
C ASP A 35 -10.06 -4.78 -3.01
N GLU A 36 -10.37 -4.05 -4.07
CA GLU A 36 -9.38 -3.73 -5.09
C GLU A 36 -8.23 -2.91 -4.50
N ALA A 37 -8.58 -1.90 -3.70
CA ALA A 37 -7.57 -1.08 -3.05
C ALA A 37 -6.69 -1.90 -2.13
N LEU A 38 -7.28 -2.83 -1.39
CA LEU A 38 -6.52 -3.70 -0.49
C LEU A 38 -5.56 -4.60 -1.25
N VAL A 39 -6.00 -5.20 -2.34
CA VAL A 39 -5.15 -6.04 -3.17
C VAL A 39 -4.00 -5.21 -3.74
N ASN A 40 -4.32 -4.03 -4.25
CA ASN A 40 -3.31 -3.14 -4.80
C ASN A 40 -2.31 -2.69 -3.74
N SER A 41 -2.77 -2.48 -2.51
CA SER A 41 -1.87 -2.08 -1.44
C SER A 41 -0.90 -3.19 -1.06
N GLU A 42 -1.35 -4.43 -1.08
CA GLU A 42 -0.46 -5.57 -0.81
C GLU A 42 0.65 -5.63 -1.85
N ASP A 43 0.31 -5.47 -3.11
CA ASP A 43 1.30 -5.46 -4.18
C ASP A 43 2.26 -4.28 -4.02
N ALA A 44 1.75 -3.11 -3.70
CA ALA A 44 2.57 -1.92 -3.51
C ALA A 44 3.55 -2.11 -2.35
N ILE A 45 3.10 -2.67 -1.25
CA ILE A 45 3.96 -2.93 -0.10
C ILE A 45 5.06 -3.92 -0.49
N ARG A 46 4.69 -4.98 -1.18
CA ARG A 46 5.67 -5.98 -1.61
C ARG A 46 6.73 -5.37 -2.49
N LEU A 47 6.32 -4.57 -3.47
CA LEU A 47 7.25 -3.91 -4.38
C LEU A 47 8.16 -2.95 -3.66
N CYS A 48 7.63 -2.18 -2.71
CA CYS A 48 8.45 -1.27 -1.91
C CYS A 48 9.52 -2.02 -1.13
N LEU A 49 9.17 -3.15 -0.55
CA LEU A 49 10.12 -3.96 0.21
C LEU A 49 11.16 -4.59 -0.69
N GLU A 50 10.77 -5.06 -1.86
CA GLU A 50 11.69 -5.64 -2.82
C GLU A 50 12.72 -4.63 -3.31
N VAL A 51 12.27 -3.42 -3.63
CA VAL A 51 13.15 -2.36 -4.09
C VAL A 51 14.18 -2.02 -3.00
N ARG A 52 13.74 -1.94 -1.76
CA ARG A 52 14.66 -1.67 -0.65
C ARG A 52 15.70 -2.77 -0.50
N ALA A 53 15.27 -4.02 -0.62
CA ALA A 53 16.19 -5.16 -0.51
C ALA A 53 17.21 -5.14 -1.63
N GLU A 54 16.78 -4.86 -2.86
CA GLU A 54 17.68 -4.82 -4.01
C GLU A 54 18.73 -3.72 -3.89
N ARG A 55 18.32 -2.57 -3.38
CA ARG A 55 19.24 -1.45 -3.25
C ARG A 55 20.22 -1.61 -2.10
N GLY A 56 19.99 -2.61 -1.27
CA GLY A 56 20.85 -2.83 -0.13
C GLY A 56 20.87 -1.63 0.80
N ILE A 57 19.73 -1.05 1.01
CA ILE A 57 19.61 0.12 1.88
C ILE A 57 19.94 -0.28 3.29
N ILE A 58 20.86 0.39 3.81
CA ILE A 58 21.37 0.11 5.13
C ILE A 58 21.00 1.22 6.06
#